data_9b58b1c28b33d90b0ba2d316ce5f670c
#
_entry.id   9b58b1c28b33d90b0ba2d316ce5f670c
#
_cell.length_a   1.000
_cell.length_b   1.000
_cell.length_c   1.000
_cell.angle_alpha   90.00
_cell.angle_beta   90.00
_cell.angle_gamma   90.00
#
_symmetry.space_group_name_H-M   'P 1'
#
loop_
_entity.id
_entity.type
_entity.pdbx_description
1 polymer ?
#
loop_
_entity_poly.entity_id
_entity_poly.type
_entity_poly.pdbx_seq_one_letter_code
_entity_poly.pdbx_strand_id
1 'polypeptide(L)'
;MNRRQLARWAGVASLVLAQGVSSLAFAADEAPDALITRLSTEVLDAIKADKSIQTGDVGKIIALVDGKIMPNVNFQRMTASAVGPAWRQATPEQKQKLQDEFKVLLVRTYSGALAQVSDQQIAVRPLRASPDDKEVVVRSEVRGRGDPVQLEYRMEKTPGQGAGWKIYNLNVMGIWLVETYRSQFAQEINAKGLDGLIAALAQRNKSNDKKSG
;
A
#
# COMPACT_ATOMS: atom_id res chain seq x y z
N MET A 1 27.18 2.34 -90.10
CA MET A 1 28.57 2.41 -89.53
C MET A 1 28.43 2.83 -88.05
N ASN A 2 28.77 1.90 -87.11
CA ASN A 2 29.39 2.11 -85.81
C ASN A 2 28.65 2.95 -84.78
N ARG A 3 28.48 2.59 -83.60
CA ARG A 3 29.09 1.80 -82.53
C ARG A 3 28.36 2.21 -81.25
N ARG A 4 27.81 1.23 -80.59
CA ARG A 4 28.19 0.81 -79.21
C ARG A 4 28.53 1.96 -78.23
N GLN A 5 27.71 2.13 -77.21
CA GLN A 5 28.25 2.11 -75.86
C GLN A 5 27.10 1.84 -74.86
N LEU A 6 27.31 0.77 -74.18
CA LEU A 6 26.61 0.40 -72.95
C LEU A 6 26.94 1.41 -71.81
N ALA A 7 25.96 1.97 -71.15
CA ALA A 7 26.20 2.67 -69.91
C ALA A 7 25.42 1.94 -68.79
N ARG A 8 26.19 1.47 -67.86
CA ARG A 8 25.81 0.68 -66.68
C ARG A 8 25.03 1.57 -65.70
N TRP A 9 23.85 1.09 -65.34
CA TRP A 9 23.11 1.64 -64.22
C TRP A 9 23.58 0.95 -62.93
N ALA A 10 24.34 1.64 -62.10
CA ALA A 10 24.67 1.26 -60.73
C ALA A 10 23.56 1.80 -59.82
N GLY A 11 22.68 0.92 -59.39
CA GLY A 11 21.67 1.27 -58.37
C GLY A 11 22.31 1.38 -57.00
N VAL A 12 22.23 2.53 -56.38
CA VAL A 12 22.54 2.73 -54.97
C VAL A 12 21.24 2.51 -54.21
N ALA A 13 21.07 1.35 -53.62
CA ALA A 13 19.99 1.08 -52.67
C ALA A 13 20.36 1.74 -51.34
N SER A 14 19.82 2.89 -51.07
CA SER A 14 19.88 3.55 -49.72
C SER A 14 18.96 2.80 -48.78
N LEU A 15 19.54 1.94 -47.95
CA LEU A 15 18.85 1.27 -46.84
C LEU A 15 18.68 2.28 -45.70
N VAL A 16 17.51 2.92 -45.61
CA VAL A 16 17.14 3.75 -44.46
C VAL A 16 16.80 2.82 -43.30
N LEU A 17 17.77 2.60 -42.39
CA LEU A 17 17.49 2.01 -41.07
C LEU A 17 16.67 3.00 -40.27
N ALA A 18 15.37 2.84 -40.27
CA ALA A 18 14.48 3.49 -39.29
C ALA A 18 14.75 2.85 -37.91
N GLN A 19 15.62 3.49 -37.14
CA GLN A 19 15.78 3.17 -35.73
C GLN A 19 14.52 3.60 -35.01
N GLY A 20 13.64 2.63 -34.74
CA GLY A 20 12.50 2.82 -33.86
C GLY A 20 13.00 3.11 -32.45
N VAL A 21 13.02 4.38 -32.08
CA VAL A 21 13.18 4.79 -30.68
C VAL A 21 11.92 4.35 -29.96
N SER A 22 11.97 3.15 -29.36
CA SER A 22 10.95 2.72 -28.40
C SER A 22 11.06 3.66 -27.20
N SER A 23 10.25 4.71 -27.19
CA SER A 23 10.03 5.51 -26.02
C SER A 23 9.45 4.58 -24.94
N LEU A 24 10.28 4.23 -23.96
CA LEU A 24 9.79 3.66 -22.72
C LEU A 24 8.88 4.74 -22.11
N ALA A 25 7.58 4.61 -22.35
CA ALA A 25 6.58 5.39 -21.65
C ALA A 25 6.70 4.97 -20.19
N PHE A 26 7.43 5.74 -19.38
CA PHE A 26 7.27 5.68 -17.94
C PHE A 26 5.81 6.02 -17.68
N ALA A 27 5.07 5.07 -17.16
CA ALA A 27 3.73 5.36 -16.67
C ALA A 27 3.86 6.55 -15.72
N ALA A 28 3.16 7.63 -16.01
CA ALA A 28 3.16 8.79 -15.11
C ALA A 28 2.68 8.33 -13.74
N ASP A 29 3.35 8.81 -12.68
CA ASP A 29 2.93 8.53 -11.32
C ASP A 29 1.43 8.86 -11.18
N GLU A 30 0.66 7.94 -10.60
CA GLU A 30 -0.76 8.14 -10.33
C GLU A 30 -0.93 9.27 -9.30
N ALA A 31 -1.95 10.13 -9.43
CA ALA A 31 -2.22 11.12 -8.39
C ALA A 31 -2.59 10.43 -7.06
N PRO A 32 -2.12 10.94 -5.91
CA PRO A 32 -2.30 10.24 -4.64
C PRO A 32 -3.77 10.02 -4.23
N ASP A 33 -4.66 10.94 -4.54
CA ASP A 33 -6.11 10.81 -4.33
C ASP A 33 -6.76 9.83 -5.33
N ALA A 34 -6.26 9.75 -6.56
CA ALA A 34 -6.68 8.73 -7.54
C ALA A 34 -6.25 7.34 -7.07
N LEU A 35 -5.02 7.18 -6.57
CA LEU A 35 -4.55 5.91 -5.98
C LEU A 35 -5.45 5.45 -4.83
N ILE A 36 -5.80 6.34 -3.89
CA ILE A 36 -6.70 6.00 -2.78
C ILE A 36 -8.09 5.65 -3.29
N THR A 37 -8.61 6.36 -4.30
CA THR A 37 -9.89 6.06 -4.91
C THR A 37 -9.90 4.66 -5.52
N ARG A 38 -8.92 4.34 -6.36
CA ARG A 38 -8.78 3.03 -7.01
C ARG A 38 -8.61 1.92 -5.98
N LEU A 39 -7.67 2.07 -5.06
CA LEU A 39 -7.39 1.07 -4.03
C LEU A 39 -8.62 0.78 -3.18
N SER A 40 -9.33 1.82 -2.75
CA SER A 40 -10.54 1.66 -1.95
C SER A 40 -11.66 0.97 -2.70
N THR A 41 -11.86 1.30 -3.98
CA THR A 41 -12.84 0.64 -4.85
C THR A 41 -12.48 -0.84 -5.01
N GLU A 42 -11.23 -1.16 -5.34
CA GLU A 42 -10.77 -2.54 -5.49
C GLU A 42 -10.95 -3.38 -4.21
N VAL A 43 -10.71 -2.78 -3.05
CA VAL A 43 -10.89 -3.44 -1.74
C VAL A 43 -12.38 -3.67 -1.45
N LEU A 44 -13.22 -2.65 -1.65
CA LEU A 44 -14.67 -2.77 -1.45
C LEU A 44 -15.28 -3.83 -2.36
N ASP A 45 -14.90 -3.84 -3.64
CA ASP A 45 -15.38 -4.82 -4.61
C ASP A 45 -14.96 -6.24 -4.26
N ALA A 46 -13.70 -6.41 -3.83
CA ALA A 46 -13.21 -7.71 -3.38
C ALA A 46 -13.96 -8.23 -2.14
N ILE A 47 -14.25 -7.35 -1.18
CA ILE A 47 -15.04 -7.70 0.02
C ILE A 47 -16.46 -8.11 -0.37
N LYS A 48 -17.11 -7.35 -1.26
CA LYS A 48 -18.48 -7.65 -1.74
C LYS A 48 -18.55 -8.95 -2.53
N ALA A 49 -17.48 -9.30 -3.24
CA ALA A 49 -17.41 -10.52 -4.05
C ALA A 49 -17.14 -11.80 -3.24
N ASP A 50 -16.53 -11.69 -2.06
CA ASP A 50 -16.16 -12.87 -1.23
C ASP A 50 -16.95 -12.89 0.09
N LYS A 51 -17.91 -13.82 0.16
CA LYS A 51 -18.75 -14.02 1.36
C LYS A 51 -17.93 -14.44 2.58
N SER A 52 -16.79 -15.11 2.41
CA SER A 52 -15.93 -15.52 3.52
C SER A 52 -15.33 -14.31 4.23
N ILE A 53 -15.00 -13.25 3.47
CA ILE A 53 -14.53 -11.98 4.05
C ILE A 53 -15.65 -11.33 4.85
N GLN A 54 -16.89 -11.33 4.31
CA GLN A 54 -18.06 -10.76 4.98
C GLN A 54 -18.44 -11.50 6.25
N THR A 55 -18.11 -12.79 6.37
CA THR A 55 -18.28 -13.58 7.59
C THR A 55 -17.09 -13.51 8.55
N GLY A 56 -16.04 -12.72 8.19
CA GLY A 56 -14.91 -12.45 9.07
C GLY A 56 -13.78 -13.47 8.99
N ASP A 57 -13.67 -14.23 7.89
CA ASP A 57 -12.53 -15.14 7.69
C ASP A 57 -11.22 -14.35 7.64
N VAL A 58 -10.46 -14.41 8.73
CA VAL A 58 -9.20 -13.67 8.91
C VAL A 58 -8.16 -14.08 7.87
N GLY A 59 -8.11 -15.34 7.46
CA GLY A 59 -7.17 -15.81 6.44
C GLY A 59 -7.46 -15.17 5.07
N LYS A 60 -8.73 -15.06 4.69
CA LYS A 60 -9.16 -14.37 3.46
C LYS A 60 -8.89 -12.87 3.53
N ILE A 61 -9.11 -12.25 4.71
CA ILE A 61 -8.82 -10.83 4.91
C ILE A 61 -7.31 -10.58 4.81
N ILE A 62 -6.46 -11.43 5.40
CA ILE A 62 -5.00 -11.33 5.25
C ILE A 62 -4.60 -11.43 3.77
N ALA A 63 -5.14 -12.39 3.03
CA ALA A 63 -4.85 -12.55 1.60
C ALA A 63 -5.27 -11.31 0.78
N LEU A 64 -6.42 -10.72 1.08
CA LEU A 64 -6.86 -9.45 0.48
C LEU A 64 -5.89 -8.31 0.78
N VAL A 65 -5.49 -8.17 2.05
CA VAL A 65 -4.53 -7.16 2.50
C VAL A 65 -3.19 -7.33 1.78
N ASP A 66 -2.64 -8.55 1.76
CA ASP A 66 -1.36 -8.85 1.12
C ASP A 66 -1.41 -8.59 -0.40
N GLY A 67 -2.50 -8.95 -1.05
CA GLY A 67 -2.62 -8.83 -2.50
C GLY A 67 -2.98 -7.42 -3.00
N LYS A 68 -3.77 -6.66 -2.26
CA LYS A 68 -4.30 -5.36 -2.70
C LYS A 68 -3.72 -4.16 -1.95
N ILE A 69 -3.59 -4.26 -0.63
CA ILE A 69 -3.21 -3.11 0.20
C ILE A 69 -1.69 -3.00 0.32
N MET A 70 -1.00 -4.09 0.69
CA MET A 70 0.44 -4.06 0.98
C MET A 70 1.32 -3.56 -0.16
N PRO A 71 1.03 -3.81 -1.45
CA PRO A 71 1.79 -3.23 -2.55
C PRO A 71 1.79 -1.69 -2.58
N ASN A 72 0.77 -1.06 -1.97
CA ASN A 72 0.60 0.39 -1.92
C ASN A 72 0.99 1.00 -0.55
N VAL A 73 1.59 0.21 0.34
CA VAL A 73 1.98 0.63 1.69
C VAL A 73 3.49 0.50 1.89
N ASN A 74 4.13 1.52 2.46
CA ASN A 74 5.47 1.36 3.04
C ASN A 74 5.33 0.85 4.47
N PHE A 75 5.06 -0.45 4.60
CA PHE A 75 4.81 -1.06 5.90
C PHE A 75 6.05 -1.13 6.78
N GLN A 76 7.24 -1.19 6.17
CA GLN A 76 8.51 -1.07 6.91
C GLN A 76 8.62 0.29 7.60
N ARG A 77 8.32 1.39 6.89
CA ARG A 77 8.31 2.74 7.47
C ARG A 77 7.25 2.86 8.58
N MET A 78 6.04 2.34 8.33
CA MET A 78 4.96 2.33 9.31
C MET A 78 5.37 1.62 10.59
N THR A 79 5.94 0.40 10.49
CA THR A 79 6.42 -0.39 11.62
C THR A 79 7.59 0.29 12.33
N ALA A 80 8.57 0.79 11.57
CA ALA A 80 9.71 1.51 12.11
C ALA A 80 9.28 2.73 12.93
N SER A 81 8.29 3.46 12.45
CA SER A 81 7.73 4.63 13.15
C SER A 81 6.99 4.26 14.42
N ALA A 82 6.27 3.12 14.42
CA ALA A 82 5.58 2.61 15.60
C ALA A 82 6.55 2.05 16.66
N VAL A 83 7.62 1.37 16.25
CA VAL A 83 8.67 0.86 17.15
C VAL A 83 9.54 2.00 17.69
N GLY A 84 9.73 3.06 16.90
CA GLY A 84 10.50 4.23 17.29
C GLY A 84 12.03 3.99 17.30
N PRO A 85 12.79 4.64 18.23
CA PRO A 85 14.25 4.61 18.21
C PRO A 85 14.87 3.21 18.28
N ALA A 86 14.21 2.26 18.95
CA ALA A 86 14.66 0.88 19.08
C ALA A 86 14.75 0.14 17.73
N TRP A 87 14.01 0.59 16.70
CA TRP A 87 14.08 0.03 15.36
C TRP A 87 15.48 0.02 14.76
N ARG A 88 16.30 1.04 15.07
CA ARG A 88 17.68 1.13 14.55
C ARG A 88 18.58 0.04 15.10
N GLN A 89 18.28 -0.47 16.31
CA GLN A 89 19.05 -1.50 17.00
C GLN A 89 18.53 -2.91 16.70
N ALA A 90 17.36 -3.03 16.08
CA ALA A 90 16.75 -4.30 15.74
C ALA A 90 17.54 -5.04 14.65
N THR A 91 17.72 -6.35 14.81
CA THR A 91 18.28 -7.21 13.77
C THR A 91 17.35 -7.31 12.57
N PRO A 92 17.83 -7.74 11.39
CA PRO A 92 16.95 -7.98 10.24
C PRO A 92 15.80 -8.94 10.57
N GLU A 93 16.06 -10.00 11.35
CA GLU A 93 15.06 -10.99 11.76
C GLU A 93 14.01 -10.39 12.70
N GLN A 94 14.43 -9.55 13.64
CA GLN A 94 13.52 -8.83 14.54
C GLN A 94 12.66 -7.84 13.74
N LYS A 95 13.24 -7.11 12.78
CA LYS A 95 12.49 -6.20 11.90
C LYS A 95 11.44 -6.93 11.11
N GLN A 96 11.76 -8.11 10.56
CA GLN A 96 10.79 -8.92 9.82
C GLN A 96 9.66 -9.39 10.74
N LYS A 97 10.00 -9.99 11.89
CA LYS A 97 9.00 -10.47 12.86
C LYS A 97 8.08 -9.34 13.36
N LEU A 98 8.62 -8.16 13.63
CA LEU A 98 7.85 -6.99 14.03
C LEU A 98 6.84 -6.57 12.94
N GLN A 99 7.26 -6.57 11.68
CA GLN A 99 6.36 -6.29 10.57
C GLN A 99 5.26 -7.35 10.44
N ASP A 100 5.62 -8.64 10.50
CA ASP A 100 4.67 -9.73 10.34
C ASP A 100 3.63 -9.71 11.47
N GLU A 101 4.07 -9.61 12.73
CA GLU A 101 3.16 -9.59 13.87
C GLU A 101 2.32 -8.31 13.93
N PHE A 102 2.88 -7.16 13.56
CA PHE A 102 2.13 -5.91 13.55
C PHE A 102 1.07 -5.90 12.43
N LYS A 103 1.37 -6.45 11.25
CA LYS A 103 0.41 -6.62 10.17
C LYS A 103 -0.78 -7.48 10.63
N VAL A 104 -0.50 -8.65 11.21
CA VAL A 104 -1.55 -9.55 11.72
C VAL A 104 -2.38 -8.86 12.80
N LEU A 105 -1.75 -8.12 13.72
CA LEU A 105 -2.45 -7.36 14.74
C LEU A 105 -3.43 -6.34 14.13
N LEU A 106 -2.99 -5.56 13.14
CA LEU A 106 -3.83 -4.58 12.47
C LEU A 106 -5.01 -5.26 11.76
N VAL A 107 -4.74 -6.31 10.98
CA VAL A 107 -5.79 -7.05 10.27
C VAL A 107 -6.84 -7.56 11.25
N ARG A 108 -6.43 -8.22 12.35
CA ARG A 108 -7.35 -8.77 13.35
C ARG A 108 -8.13 -7.69 14.09
N THR A 109 -7.49 -6.56 14.38
CA THR A 109 -8.14 -5.45 15.07
C THR A 109 -9.24 -4.82 14.22
N TYR A 110 -9.04 -4.74 12.89
CA TYR A 110 -9.97 -4.05 11.99
C TYR A 110 -10.79 -5.00 11.10
N SER A 111 -10.59 -6.33 11.18
CA SER A 111 -11.35 -7.31 10.39
C SER A 111 -12.86 -7.21 10.58
N GLY A 112 -13.32 -6.97 11.79
CA GLY A 112 -14.75 -6.78 12.08
C GLY A 112 -15.39 -5.61 11.33
N ALA A 113 -14.64 -4.52 11.14
CA ALA A 113 -15.11 -3.38 10.34
C ALA A 113 -15.19 -3.75 8.84
N LEU A 114 -14.23 -4.55 8.34
CA LEU A 114 -14.24 -5.04 6.96
C LEU A 114 -15.39 -6.04 6.72
N ALA A 115 -15.68 -6.89 7.68
CA ALA A 115 -16.78 -7.85 7.61
C ALA A 115 -18.17 -7.17 7.54
N GLN A 116 -18.30 -5.93 8.05
CA GLN A 116 -19.54 -5.17 8.00
C GLN A 116 -19.76 -4.43 6.67
N VAL A 117 -18.84 -4.53 5.72
CA VAL A 117 -18.97 -3.90 4.41
C VAL A 117 -20.08 -4.59 3.60
N SER A 118 -21.09 -3.82 3.20
CA SER A 118 -22.21 -4.27 2.36
C SER A 118 -22.46 -3.34 1.19
N ASP A 119 -23.00 -2.16 1.48
CA ASP A 119 -23.41 -1.13 0.52
C ASP A 119 -22.58 0.16 0.62
N GLN A 120 -21.50 0.12 1.43
CA GLN A 120 -20.65 1.27 1.64
C GLN A 120 -20.03 1.76 0.33
N GLN A 121 -19.88 3.08 0.28
CA GLN A 121 -19.18 3.82 -0.77
C GLN A 121 -18.08 4.65 -0.15
N ILE A 122 -17.03 4.91 -0.93
CA ILE A 122 -15.97 5.79 -0.51
C ILE A 122 -16.00 7.08 -1.31
N ALA A 123 -15.90 8.20 -0.61
CA ALA A 123 -15.75 9.52 -1.19
C ALA A 123 -14.37 10.05 -0.84
N VAL A 124 -13.46 10.10 -1.80
CA VAL A 124 -12.13 10.66 -1.64
C VAL A 124 -12.19 12.15 -1.93
N ARG A 125 -11.60 12.98 -1.06
CA ARG A 125 -11.53 14.42 -1.27
C ARG A 125 -10.42 14.73 -2.27
N PRO A 126 -10.69 15.53 -3.32
CA PRO A 126 -9.67 15.92 -4.29
C PRO A 126 -8.47 16.58 -3.60
N LEU A 127 -7.28 16.16 -3.98
CA LEU A 127 -6.03 16.71 -3.48
C LEU A 127 -5.30 17.43 -4.61
N ARG A 128 -4.89 18.67 -4.37
CA ARG A 128 -3.97 19.39 -5.25
C ARG A 128 -2.56 19.23 -4.70
N ALA A 129 -1.89 18.15 -5.09
CA ALA A 129 -0.48 17.95 -4.77
C ALA A 129 0.40 18.79 -5.73
N SER A 130 1.42 19.43 -5.16
CA SER A 130 2.49 20.04 -5.96
C SER A 130 3.42 18.95 -6.50
N PRO A 131 4.03 19.12 -7.69
CA PRO A 131 5.06 18.21 -8.17
C PRO A 131 6.24 18.05 -7.20
N ASP A 132 6.52 19.04 -6.37
CA ASP A 132 7.61 19.06 -5.39
C ASP A 132 7.24 18.44 -4.05
N ASP A 133 5.96 18.12 -3.82
CA ASP A 133 5.51 17.50 -2.58
C ASP A 133 6.10 16.09 -2.46
N LYS A 134 6.83 15.87 -1.37
CA LYS A 134 7.39 14.55 -1.03
C LYS A 134 6.43 13.72 -0.18
N GLU A 135 5.55 14.38 0.54
CA GLU A 135 4.55 13.78 1.41
C GLU A 135 3.23 14.55 1.32
N VAL A 136 2.14 13.83 1.37
CA VAL A 136 0.78 14.40 1.32
C VAL A 136 -0.14 13.69 2.30
N VAL A 137 -1.29 14.33 2.60
CA VAL A 137 -2.39 13.70 3.35
C VAL A 137 -3.61 13.65 2.45
N VAL A 138 -3.99 12.44 2.04
CA VAL A 138 -5.26 12.21 1.34
C VAL A 138 -6.36 11.95 2.38
N ARG A 139 -7.55 12.48 2.14
CA ARG A 139 -8.72 12.31 3.01
C ARG A 139 -9.84 11.62 2.29
N SER A 140 -10.48 10.69 2.96
CA SER A 140 -11.68 10.03 2.45
C SER A 140 -12.72 9.84 3.53
N GLU A 141 -13.91 9.51 3.09
CA GLU A 141 -15.06 9.26 3.93
C GLU A 141 -15.76 8.00 3.43
N VAL A 142 -15.88 7.00 4.30
CA VAL A 142 -16.67 5.79 4.01
C VAL A 142 -18.10 6.07 4.43
N ARG A 143 -19.03 6.05 3.49
CA ARG A 143 -20.45 6.30 3.66
C ARG A 143 -21.25 5.03 3.51
N GLY A 144 -22.24 4.83 4.36
CA GLY A 144 -23.15 3.70 4.34
C GLY A 144 -24.27 3.91 5.33
N ARG A 145 -24.79 2.83 5.92
CA ARG A 145 -25.76 2.92 7.01
C ARG A 145 -25.04 3.34 8.29
N GLY A 146 -25.41 4.47 8.88
CA GLY A 146 -24.82 5.02 10.09
C GLY A 146 -23.92 6.23 9.82
N ASP A 147 -23.13 6.60 10.83
CA ASP A 147 -22.26 7.75 10.74
C ASP A 147 -21.09 7.48 9.77
N PRO A 148 -20.71 8.49 8.95
CA PRO A 148 -19.58 8.34 8.04
C PRO A 148 -18.26 8.13 8.78
N VAL A 149 -17.46 7.18 8.31
CA VAL A 149 -16.13 6.93 8.85
C VAL A 149 -15.10 7.78 8.12
N GLN A 150 -14.47 8.71 8.84
CA GLN A 150 -13.41 9.56 8.30
C GLN A 150 -12.07 8.80 8.30
N LEU A 151 -11.39 8.82 7.16
CA LEU A 151 -10.06 8.24 6.98
C LEU A 151 -9.09 9.28 6.42
N GLU A 152 -7.87 9.30 6.94
CA GLU A 152 -6.79 10.10 6.39
C GLU A 152 -5.56 9.22 6.18
N TYR A 153 -4.90 9.40 5.05
CA TYR A 153 -3.74 8.60 4.65
C TYR A 153 -2.54 9.52 4.51
N ARG A 154 -1.50 9.33 5.35
CA ARG A 154 -0.19 9.92 5.07
C ARG A 154 0.51 9.11 4.02
N MET A 155 0.88 9.75 2.94
CA MET A 155 1.53 9.11 1.79
C MET A 155 2.87 9.79 1.51
N GLU A 156 3.83 8.98 1.08
CA GLU A 156 5.13 9.45 0.60
C GLU A 156 5.27 9.21 -0.89
N LYS A 157 5.99 10.10 -1.55
CA LYS A 157 6.32 9.99 -2.97
C LYS A 157 7.41 8.93 -3.17
N THR A 158 7.19 8.00 -4.09
CA THR A 158 8.12 6.92 -4.46
C THR A 158 8.26 6.84 -5.97
N PRO A 159 8.93 7.82 -6.60
CA PRO A 159 9.00 7.93 -8.06
C PRO A 159 9.53 6.65 -8.69
N GLY A 160 8.86 6.19 -9.76
CA GLY A 160 9.24 4.96 -10.48
C GLY A 160 8.98 3.66 -9.72
N GLN A 161 8.27 3.69 -8.59
CA GLN A 161 7.90 2.50 -7.84
C GLN A 161 6.37 2.40 -7.72
N GLY A 162 5.79 1.34 -8.32
CA GLY A 162 4.35 1.11 -8.28
C GLY A 162 3.57 2.29 -8.85
N ALA A 163 2.64 2.84 -8.06
CA ALA A 163 1.83 4.00 -8.44
C ALA A 163 2.51 5.37 -8.18
N GLY A 164 3.79 5.38 -7.78
CA GLY A 164 4.52 6.61 -7.46
C GLY A 164 4.29 7.15 -6.05
N TRP A 165 3.39 6.54 -5.28
CA TRP A 165 3.08 6.90 -3.89
C TRP A 165 2.86 5.65 -3.04
N LYS A 166 3.21 5.75 -1.74
CA LYS A 166 2.93 4.69 -0.74
C LYS A 166 2.37 5.28 0.55
N ILE A 167 1.39 4.61 1.11
CA ILE A 167 0.83 4.93 2.43
C ILE A 167 1.84 4.53 3.50
N TYR A 168 2.11 5.39 4.48
CA TYR A 168 2.97 5.06 5.62
C TYR A 168 2.30 5.31 6.98
N ASN A 169 1.09 5.89 7.03
CA ASN A 169 0.28 6.00 8.23
C ASN A 169 -1.20 6.15 7.86
N LEU A 170 -2.08 5.69 8.72
CA LEU A 170 -3.53 5.76 8.56
C LEU A 170 -4.15 6.38 9.82
N ASN A 171 -5.06 7.32 9.60
CA ASN A 171 -5.95 7.86 10.62
C ASN A 171 -7.35 7.28 10.42
N VAL A 172 -7.93 6.78 11.50
CA VAL A 172 -9.32 6.31 11.55
C VAL A 172 -10.06 7.12 12.60
N MET A 173 -11.03 7.92 12.18
CA MET A 173 -11.85 8.74 13.09
C MET A 173 -11.04 9.62 14.04
N GLY A 174 -9.98 10.27 13.53
CA GLY A 174 -9.11 11.15 14.32
C GLY A 174 -7.95 10.44 15.03
N ILE A 175 -7.86 9.11 14.97
CA ILE A 175 -6.85 8.31 15.65
C ILE A 175 -5.80 7.85 14.65
N TRP A 176 -4.58 8.35 14.74
CA TRP A 176 -3.45 7.91 13.95
C TRP A 176 -2.89 6.60 14.48
N LEU A 177 -2.83 5.56 13.63
CA LEU A 177 -2.43 4.21 14.04
C LEU A 177 -0.98 4.17 14.53
N VAL A 178 -0.04 4.78 13.80
CA VAL A 178 1.37 4.77 14.17
C VAL A 178 1.58 5.38 15.54
N GLU A 179 0.97 6.52 15.83
CA GLU A 179 1.10 7.23 17.10
C GLU A 179 0.51 6.43 18.27
N THR A 180 -0.64 5.80 18.04
CA THR A 180 -1.29 4.94 19.04
C THR A 180 -0.42 3.73 19.39
N TYR A 181 0.05 3.01 18.37
CA TYR A 181 0.90 1.84 18.60
C TYR A 181 2.27 2.21 19.13
N ARG A 182 2.82 3.36 18.77
CA ARG A 182 4.10 3.84 19.29
C ARG A 182 4.10 3.93 20.82
N SER A 183 3.03 4.47 21.41
CA SER A 183 2.89 4.55 22.87
C SER A 183 2.83 3.18 23.51
N GLN A 184 2.07 2.23 22.93
CA GLN A 184 1.94 0.86 23.42
C GLN A 184 3.28 0.08 23.28
N PHE A 185 3.93 0.18 22.11
CA PHE A 185 5.19 -0.51 21.85
C PHE A 185 6.32 0.00 22.73
N ALA A 186 6.39 1.32 22.97
CA ALA A 186 7.38 1.90 23.86
C ALA A 186 7.29 1.32 25.29
N GLN A 187 6.09 1.08 25.80
CA GLN A 187 5.91 0.46 27.11
C GLN A 187 6.46 -0.98 27.15
N GLU A 188 6.13 -1.81 26.14
CA GLU A 188 6.65 -3.18 26.06
C GLU A 188 8.16 -3.22 25.85
N ILE A 189 8.70 -2.36 24.99
CA ILE A 189 10.14 -2.28 24.72
C ILE A 189 10.90 -1.86 25.98
N ASN A 190 10.39 -0.88 26.71
CA ASN A 190 11.02 -0.42 27.96
C ASN A 190 11.01 -1.51 29.05
N ALA A 191 9.96 -2.32 29.07
CA ALA A 191 9.84 -3.39 30.07
C ALA A 191 10.62 -4.66 29.71
N LYS A 192 10.68 -5.05 28.44
CA LYS A 192 11.13 -6.39 28.01
C LYS A 192 11.98 -6.38 26.72
N GLY A 193 12.35 -5.21 26.21
CA GLY A 193 13.10 -5.07 24.96
C GLY A 193 12.30 -5.45 23.71
N LEU A 194 13.00 -5.50 22.56
CA LEU A 194 12.37 -5.82 21.26
C LEU A 194 11.80 -7.24 21.21
N ASP A 195 12.50 -8.21 21.77
CA ASP A 195 12.00 -9.60 21.81
C ASP A 195 10.75 -9.72 22.68
N GLY A 196 10.66 -8.94 23.75
CA GLY A 196 9.46 -8.84 24.57
C GLY A 196 8.27 -8.27 23.80
N LEU A 197 8.48 -7.22 22.99
CA LEU A 197 7.45 -6.69 22.10
C LEU A 197 7.00 -7.73 21.07
N ILE A 198 7.92 -8.42 20.41
CA ILE A 198 7.59 -9.48 19.43
C ILE A 198 6.75 -10.58 20.10
N ALA A 199 7.16 -11.04 21.28
CA ALA A 199 6.42 -12.05 22.03
C ALA A 199 5.02 -11.58 22.45
N ALA A 200 4.88 -10.33 22.88
CA ALA A 200 3.61 -9.73 23.26
C ALA A 200 2.65 -9.62 22.05
N LEU A 201 3.17 -9.21 20.89
CA LEU A 201 2.38 -9.15 19.64
C LEU A 201 1.92 -10.54 19.21
N ALA A 202 2.83 -11.53 19.19
CA ALA A 202 2.51 -12.90 18.83
C ALA A 202 1.45 -13.50 19.77
N GLN A 203 1.57 -13.25 21.08
CA GLN A 203 0.58 -13.71 22.06
C GLN A 203 -0.79 -13.05 21.86
N ARG A 204 -0.82 -11.74 21.61
CA ARG A 204 -2.07 -11.01 21.31
C ARG A 204 -2.74 -11.52 20.04
N ASN A 205 -1.97 -11.81 19.02
CA ASN A 205 -2.46 -12.38 17.77
C ASN A 205 -3.07 -13.76 17.97
N LYS A 206 -2.44 -14.64 18.75
CA LYS A 206 -3.00 -15.97 19.12
C LYS A 206 -4.27 -15.88 19.97
N SER A 207 -4.36 -14.90 20.88
CA SER A 207 -5.57 -14.75 21.71
C SER A 207 -6.76 -14.22 20.93
N ASN A 208 -6.51 -13.42 19.90
CA ASN A 208 -7.55 -12.95 19.00
C ASN A 208 -8.09 -14.04 18.07
N ASP A 209 -7.27 -15.07 17.73
CA ASP A 209 -7.75 -16.26 16.99
C ASP A 209 -8.88 -16.98 17.73
N LYS A 210 -8.74 -17.13 19.06
CA LYS A 210 -9.71 -17.86 19.88
C LYS A 210 -11.05 -17.14 20.08
N LYS A 211 -11.11 -15.85 19.76
CA LYS A 211 -12.33 -15.03 19.89
C LYS A 211 -13.11 -14.93 18.58
N SER A 212 -12.49 -15.28 17.47
CA SER A 212 -13.07 -15.17 16.11
C SER A 212 -13.54 -16.51 15.55
N GLY A 213 -13.34 -17.61 16.24
CA GLY A 213 -13.86 -18.96 15.97
C GLY A 213 -14.85 -19.40 17.03
#